data_b5321906403619c9616bbd81c29579bc
#
_entry.id   b5321906403619c9616bbd81c29579bc
#
_cell.length_a   1.000
_cell.length_b   1.000
_cell.length_c   1.000
_cell.angle_alpha   90.00
_cell.angle_beta   90.00
_cell.angle_gamma   90.00
#
_symmetry.space_group_name_H-M   'P 1'
#
loop_
_entity.id
_entity.type
_entity.pdbx_description
1 polymer ?
#
loop_
_entity_poly.entity_id
_entity_poly.type
_entity_poly.pdbx_seq_one_letter_code
_entity_poly.pdbx_strand_id
1 'polypeptide(L)'
;MAAEKKPHVDAVIVGFGWTGAILAKELTEAGLKVVALERGEYRDTYPDGAYPNTIDELTYNIRKKLFVDLSKTTVSIRHGVQDTALPYRQLAAFLPGEGVGGAGLHWSGVHFRITPEELRLRSHYEERYGKKFIPEGMTIQDTGVTYDELEPHFDFAEKVFGTSGQAYKVGGKVVGDGNVFEANRSNHFPLPAQLNTYSAQRFSDAAKSLGLHPYRLPSANTSGPYTNPYGVQMGPCNFCGYCSGYACYMYSKASPNLNILPALKQVSNFELRSKCHVLRVDLDDTKKRATGVTYVDPAGREVHQPADLVIVAAFQYHNVHLLLLSGIGKPYDPISGEGVVGRNFAYQNLSTIKAFFDKDTYTNPFIGAGGNGVAVDDFNSDNFDHGPLGFVGGSPLWVNQSGVKPISGIATPPGTPQWGSAWKKAVKDNYAHTISMDAHGTNMSYRDVYLDLDPTYRDSYGQPLLRMTFDWKDNDIRMAQYVTGQMKKIAEAMGPKAIGVSTREFGKHFDSRAYQTTHLVGGAIMGTDPKTSVLNRYLQCWDVHNVFVMGASALPQGIGYNPTGIIAALAYWSARAIREQYLKNPAPLVNA
;
A
#
# COMPACT_ATOMS: atom_id res chain seq x y z
N MET A 1 29.52 -18.59 16.22
CA MET A 1 30.54 -18.43 15.17
C MET A 1 30.43 -17.00 14.67
N ALA A 2 31.54 -16.33 14.27
CA ALA A 2 31.46 -15.00 13.68
C ALA A 2 30.70 -15.09 12.33
N ALA A 3 29.91 -14.05 12.01
CA ALA A 3 29.18 -13.99 10.75
C ALA A 3 30.14 -14.06 9.55
N GLU A 4 29.76 -14.78 8.51
CA GLU A 4 30.52 -14.82 7.24
C GLU A 4 30.49 -13.39 6.61
N LYS A 5 31.64 -12.85 6.23
CA LYS A 5 31.71 -11.51 5.61
C LYS A 5 31.75 -11.63 4.09
N LYS A 6 30.81 -10.98 3.39
CA LYS A 6 30.79 -10.87 1.93
C LYS A 6 31.66 -9.72 1.43
N PRO A 7 32.05 -9.71 0.13
CA PRO A 7 32.71 -8.55 -0.48
C PRO A 7 31.85 -7.28 -0.33
N HIS A 8 32.52 -6.14 -0.17
CA HIS A 8 31.90 -4.83 -0.07
C HIS A 8 31.14 -4.45 -1.37
N VAL A 9 30.01 -3.75 -1.22
CA VAL A 9 29.22 -3.18 -2.31
C VAL A 9 28.91 -1.71 -2.03
N ASP A 10 28.56 -0.94 -3.07
CA ASP A 10 28.24 0.48 -2.89
C ASP A 10 26.89 0.64 -2.19
N ALA A 11 25.90 -0.21 -2.52
CA ALA A 11 24.59 -0.16 -1.90
C ALA A 11 24.02 -1.55 -1.60
N VAL A 12 23.38 -1.70 -0.43
CA VAL A 12 22.56 -2.85 -0.09
C VAL A 12 21.11 -2.42 0.08
N ILE A 13 20.20 -3.18 -0.53
CA ILE A 13 18.74 -2.94 -0.47
C ILE A 13 18.10 -4.08 0.30
N VAL A 14 17.35 -3.74 1.34
CA VAL A 14 16.60 -4.68 2.19
C VAL A 14 15.14 -4.75 1.72
N GLY A 15 14.78 -5.85 1.06
CA GLY A 15 13.47 -6.07 0.45
C GLY A 15 13.43 -5.69 -1.03
N PHE A 16 12.83 -6.57 -1.85
CA PHE A 16 12.69 -6.37 -3.30
C PHE A 16 11.21 -6.32 -3.71
N GLY A 17 10.45 -5.41 -3.05
CA GLY A 17 9.14 -4.94 -3.49
C GLY A 17 9.25 -3.78 -4.48
N TRP A 18 8.17 -3.01 -4.69
CA TRP A 18 8.16 -1.87 -5.61
C TRP A 18 9.29 -0.88 -5.34
N THR A 19 9.40 -0.38 -4.12
CA THR A 19 10.38 0.66 -3.79
C THR A 19 11.82 0.15 -3.83
N GLY A 20 12.06 -1.10 -3.39
CA GLY A 20 13.39 -1.71 -3.49
C GLY A 20 13.82 -1.94 -4.94
N ALA A 21 12.91 -2.38 -5.81
CA ALA A 21 13.20 -2.56 -7.23
C ALA A 21 13.47 -1.22 -7.95
N ILE A 22 12.69 -0.16 -7.63
CA ILE A 22 12.93 1.19 -8.15
C ILE A 22 14.31 1.67 -7.75
N LEU A 23 14.66 1.63 -6.46
CA LEU A 23 16.00 2.05 -6.00
C LEU A 23 17.11 1.20 -6.60
N ALA A 24 16.91 -0.13 -6.73
CA ALA A 24 17.90 -0.99 -7.40
C ALA A 24 18.20 -0.52 -8.83
N LYS A 25 17.14 -0.21 -9.60
CA LYS A 25 17.27 0.24 -11.00
C LYS A 25 17.95 1.60 -11.08
N GLU A 26 17.51 2.56 -10.29
CA GLU A 26 18.05 3.92 -10.30
C GLU A 26 19.52 3.97 -9.83
N LEU A 27 19.89 3.17 -8.82
CA LEU A 27 21.27 3.15 -8.30
C LEU A 27 22.22 2.39 -9.23
N THR A 28 21.77 1.31 -9.88
CA THR A 28 22.57 0.62 -10.89
C THR A 28 22.83 1.47 -12.12
N GLU A 29 21.84 2.28 -12.54
CA GLU A 29 22.04 3.27 -13.63
C GLU A 29 23.00 4.40 -13.24
N ALA A 30 23.09 4.73 -11.95
CA ALA A 30 24.11 5.64 -11.44
C ALA A 30 25.51 5.01 -11.36
N GLY A 31 25.68 3.74 -11.77
CA GLY A 31 26.95 3.01 -11.80
C GLY A 31 27.31 2.30 -10.50
N LEU A 32 26.44 2.28 -9.48
CA LEU A 32 26.73 1.62 -8.21
C LEU A 32 26.62 0.09 -8.34
N LYS A 33 27.46 -0.62 -7.59
CA LYS A 33 27.31 -2.05 -7.35
C LYS A 33 26.27 -2.28 -6.27
N VAL A 34 25.13 -2.88 -6.64
CA VAL A 34 23.95 -3.02 -5.80
C VAL A 34 23.64 -4.49 -5.51
N VAL A 35 23.45 -4.79 -4.22
CA VAL A 35 22.92 -6.09 -3.76
C VAL A 35 21.55 -5.87 -3.14
N ALA A 36 20.53 -6.58 -3.63
CA ALA A 36 19.21 -6.62 -3.02
C ALA A 36 19.01 -7.95 -2.27
N LEU A 37 18.55 -7.86 -1.02
CA LEU A 37 18.26 -8.99 -0.13
C LEU A 37 16.75 -9.11 0.05
N GLU A 38 16.17 -10.23 -0.40
CA GLU A 38 14.74 -10.53 -0.23
C GLU A 38 14.58 -11.76 0.66
N ARG A 39 13.74 -11.67 1.70
CA ARG A 39 13.57 -12.79 2.64
C ARG A 39 12.79 -13.95 2.07
N GLY A 40 11.84 -13.68 1.17
CA GLY A 40 11.02 -14.72 0.57
C GLY A 40 11.65 -15.35 -0.67
N GLU A 41 10.87 -16.23 -1.29
CA GLU A 41 11.32 -16.99 -2.46
C GLU A 41 11.33 -16.13 -3.73
N TYR A 42 12.17 -16.51 -4.67
CA TYR A 42 12.06 -16.05 -6.04
C TYR A 42 10.95 -16.81 -6.76
N ARG A 43 9.99 -16.08 -7.30
CA ARG A 43 8.94 -16.61 -8.16
C ARG A 43 8.81 -15.68 -9.36
N ASP A 44 8.86 -16.24 -10.55
CA ASP A 44 8.72 -15.46 -11.77
C ASP A 44 7.32 -15.61 -12.38
N THR A 45 6.96 -14.71 -13.29
CA THR A 45 5.72 -14.83 -14.06
C THR A 45 5.67 -16.17 -14.81
N TYR A 46 6.80 -16.59 -15.37
CA TYR A 46 6.97 -17.93 -15.93
C TYR A 46 8.16 -18.63 -15.24
N PRO A 47 8.03 -19.87 -14.76
CA PRO A 47 6.84 -20.74 -14.88
C PRO A 47 5.81 -20.57 -13.74
N ASP A 48 6.15 -19.89 -12.62
CA ASP A 48 5.38 -19.94 -11.37
C ASP A 48 3.99 -19.32 -11.49
N GLY A 49 3.90 -18.15 -12.14
CA GLY A 49 2.67 -17.42 -12.38
C GLY A 49 2.02 -17.69 -13.73
N ALA A 50 2.50 -18.71 -14.49
CA ALA A 50 1.97 -19.03 -15.80
C ALA A 50 0.60 -19.73 -15.72
N TYR A 51 -0.19 -19.59 -16.78
CA TYR A 51 -1.42 -20.34 -16.96
C TYR A 51 -1.09 -21.85 -17.13
N PRO A 52 -1.83 -22.80 -16.50
CA PRO A 52 -2.99 -22.58 -15.62
C PRO A 52 -2.64 -22.38 -14.13
N ASN A 53 -1.38 -22.40 -13.74
CA ASN A 53 -0.93 -22.40 -12.33
C ASN A 53 -1.47 -21.18 -11.55
N THR A 54 -1.51 -20.01 -12.18
CA THR A 54 -1.94 -18.76 -11.50
C THR A 54 -3.43 -18.70 -11.18
N ILE A 55 -4.28 -19.46 -11.88
CA ILE A 55 -5.75 -19.42 -11.72
C ILE A 55 -6.28 -20.44 -10.70
N ASP A 56 -5.47 -20.80 -9.75
CA ASP A 56 -5.82 -21.73 -8.67
C ASP A 56 -6.23 -20.96 -7.40
N GLU A 57 -7.55 -20.88 -7.15
CA GLU A 57 -8.12 -20.20 -5.98
C GLU A 57 -7.69 -20.86 -4.65
N LEU A 58 -7.53 -22.19 -4.60
CA LEU A 58 -7.12 -22.90 -3.40
C LEU A 58 -5.69 -22.52 -3.01
N THR A 59 -4.78 -22.47 -3.98
CA THR A 59 -3.38 -22.15 -3.74
C THR A 59 -3.17 -20.69 -3.40
N TYR A 60 -3.71 -19.77 -4.22
CA TYR A 60 -3.39 -18.34 -4.12
C TYR A 60 -4.30 -17.60 -3.14
N ASN A 61 -5.60 -17.84 -3.18
CA ASN A 61 -6.54 -17.08 -2.35
C ASN A 61 -6.82 -17.73 -1.00
N ILE A 62 -6.94 -19.05 -0.93
CA ILE A 62 -7.21 -19.77 0.33
C ILE A 62 -5.92 -20.02 1.11
N ARG A 63 -4.90 -20.65 0.49
CA ARG A 63 -3.61 -20.98 1.15
C ARG A 63 -2.61 -19.82 1.15
N LYS A 64 -2.94 -18.68 0.56
CA LYS A 64 -2.16 -17.46 0.64
C LYS A 64 -0.70 -17.60 0.17
N LYS A 65 -0.44 -18.33 -0.92
CA LYS A 65 0.92 -18.69 -1.41
C LYS A 65 1.87 -17.49 -1.61
N LEU A 66 1.34 -16.28 -1.92
CA LEU A 66 2.15 -15.08 -2.16
C LEU A 66 2.33 -14.19 -0.91
N PHE A 67 1.89 -14.65 0.23
CA PHE A 67 1.88 -13.87 1.48
C PHE A 67 2.87 -14.43 2.49
N VAL A 68 3.15 -13.62 3.53
CA VAL A 68 4.10 -13.94 4.59
C VAL A 68 3.76 -15.24 5.32
N ASP A 69 4.80 -16.01 5.64
CA ASP A 69 4.71 -17.20 6.50
C ASP A 69 4.76 -16.77 7.97
N LEU A 70 3.57 -16.71 8.61
CA LEU A 70 3.44 -16.30 10.03
C LEU A 70 4.13 -17.25 11.01
N SER A 71 4.53 -18.45 10.59
CA SER A 71 5.29 -19.38 11.45
C SER A 71 6.73 -18.92 11.65
N LYS A 72 7.27 -18.15 10.73
CA LYS A 72 8.64 -17.63 10.78
C LYS A 72 8.72 -16.27 11.43
N THR A 73 7.83 -15.34 11.04
CA THR A 73 7.76 -14.01 11.60
C THR A 73 6.32 -13.51 11.59
N THR A 74 5.94 -12.81 12.66
CA THR A 74 4.63 -12.22 12.82
C THR A 74 4.74 -10.94 13.64
N VAL A 75 3.61 -10.35 13.99
CA VAL A 75 3.50 -9.20 14.88
C VAL A 75 2.61 -9.58 16.07
N SER A 76 2.75 -8.89 17.19
CA SER A 76 1.76 -8.95 18.27
C SER A 76 0.86 -7.72 18.23
N ILE A 77 -0.39 -7.85 18.66
CA ILE A 77 -1.41 -6.80 18.55
C ILE A 77 -2.12 -6.64 19.89
N ARG A 78 -2.38 -5.38 20.28
CA ARG A 78 -3.24 -5.00 21.40
C ARG A 78 -4.04 -3.75 21.02
N HIS A 79 -5.18 -3.51 21.69
CA HIS A 79 -6.01 -2.35 21.41
C HIS A 79 -5.54 -1.08 22.15
N GLY A 80 -5.07 -1.23 23.38
CA GLY A 80 -4.55 -0.13 24.20
C GLY A 80 -3.29 -0.50 24.96
N VAL A 81 -2.65 0.51 25.58
CA VAL A 81 -1.37 0.35 26.30
C VAL A 81 -1.49 -0.62 27.49
N GLN A 82 -2.67 -0.71 28.11
CA GLN A 82 -2.93 -1.58 29.26
C GLN A 82 -3.29 -3.02 28.86
N ASP A 83 -3.54 -3.28 27.59
CA ASP A 83 -3.96 -4.60 27.14
C ASP A 83 -2.78 -5.53 26.93
N THR A 84 -3.04 -6.83 27.10
CA THR A 84 -2.08 -7.87 26.74
C THR A 84 -2.00 -7.99 25.21
N ALA A 85 -0.81 -7.84 24.66
CA ALA A 85 -0.57 -8.10 23.24
C ALA A 85 -0.58 -9.60 22.95
N LEU A 86 -1.20 -10.00 21.84
CA LEU A 86 -1.23 -11.38 21.39
C LEU A 86 -0.66 -11.51 19.98
N PRO A 87 0.11 -12.59 19.68
CA PRO A 87 0.65 -12.82 18.35
C PRO A 87 -0.45 -12.99 17.29
N TYR A 88 -0.30 -12.32 16.16
CA TYR A 88 -1.13 -12.48 14.98
C TYR A 88 -0.85 -13.82 14.32
N ARG A 89 -1.83 -14.73 14.33
CA ARG A 89 -1.66 -16.13 13.90
C ARG A 89 -2.47 -16.53 12.68
N GLN A 90 -3.28 -15.63 12.14
CA GLN A 90 -4.13 -15.87 10.99
C GLN A 90 -4.02 -14.72 9.99
N LEU A 91 -3.58 -14.99 8.76
CA LEU A 91 -3.56 -14.01 7.67
C LEU A 91 -4.98 -13.60 7.28
N ALA A 92 -5.44 -12.48 7.82
CA ALA A 92 -6.76 -11.92 7.59
C ALA A 92 -6.71 -10.38 7.47
N ALA A 93 -6.55 -9.63 8.57
CA ALA A 93 -6.55 -8.16 8.55
C ALA A 93 -5.43 -7.60 7.65
N PHE A 94 -4.22 -8.15 7.79
CA PHE A 94 -3.05 -7.76 7.00
C PHE A 94 -2.71 -8.87 6.01
N LEU A 95 -2.34 -8.48 4.80
CA LEU A 95 -1.91 -9.41 3.75
C LEU A 95 -0.56 -8.95 3.17
N PRO A 96 0.52 -8.94 3.96
CA PRO A 96 1.83 -8.56 3.46
C PRO A 96 2.33 -9.61 2.46
N GLY A 97 2.82 -9.14 1.31
CA GLY A 97 3.46 -10.01 0.33
C GLY A 97 4.81 -10.51 0.81
N GLU A 98 5.19 -11.73 0.41
CA GLU A 98 6.50 -12.30 0.64
C GLU A 98 7.07 -12.89 -0.64
N GLY A 99 8.34 -12.60 -0.90
CA GLY A 99 9.07 -13.03 -2.08
C GLY A 99 9.50 -11.86 -2.97
N VAL A 100 10.32 -12.19 -3.95
CA VAL A 100 10.79 -11.21 -4.94
C VAL A 100 9.59 -10.57 -5.64
N GLY A 101 9.50 -9.25 -5.57
CA GLY A 101 8.34 -8.46 -6.02
C GLY A 101 7.38 -8.04 -4.92
N GLY A 102 7.47 -8.67 -3.72
CA GLY A 102 6.66 -8.30 -2.55
C GLY A 102 5.17 -8.23 -2.83
N ALA A 103 4.48 -7.26 -2.24
CA ALA A 103 3.05 -7.02 -2.46
C ALA A 103 2.71 -6.65 -3.92
N GLY A 104 3.67 -6.22 -4.73
CA GLY A 104 3.49 -5.94 -6.15
C GLY A 104 3.07 -7.17 -6.97
N LEU A 105 3.30 -8.39 -6.49
CA LEU A 105 2.84 -9.60 -7.17
C LEU A 105 1.33 -9.81 -7.04
N HIS A 106 0.76 -9.55 -5.85
CA HIS A 106 -0.61 -9.94 -5.50
C HIS A 106 -1.61 -8.77 -5.40
N TRP A 107 -1.15 -7.52 -5.58
CA TRP A 107 -2.02 -6.34 -5.52
C TRP A 107 -3.09 -6.33 -6.62
N SER A 108 -4.07 -5.43 -6.49
CA SER A 108 -5.17 -5.32 -7.45
C SER A 108 -4.78 -4.63 -8.76
N GLY A 109 -3.78 -3.76 -8.74
CA GLY A 109 -3.39 -2.92 -9.88
C GLY A 109 -4.03 -1.54 -9.91
N VAL A 110 -4.80 -1.14 -8.89
CA VAL A 110 -5.32 0.24 -8.77
C VAL A 110 -4.15 1.21 -8.51
N HIS A 111 -4.04 2.28 -9.30
CA HIS A 111 -2.85 3.14 -9.30
C HIS A 111 -3.22 4.62 -9.28
N PHE A 112 -3.56 5.13 -8.11
CA PHE A 112 -3.90 6.54 -7.90
C PHE A 112 -2.68 7.43 -7.68
N ARG A 113 -2.83 8.72 -8.00
CA ARG A 113 -2.02 9.80 -7.43
C ARG A 113 -2.69 10.33 -6.17
N ILE A 114 -1.89 10.80 -5.21
CA ILE A 114 -2.39 11.48 -4.00
C ILE A 114 -2.95 12.86 -4.34
N THR A 115 -3.87 13.38 -3.54
CA THR A 115 -4.29 14.79 -3.65
C THR A 115 -3.25 15.71 -3.01
N PRO A 116 -3.11 16.97 -3.47
CA PRO A 116 -2.14 17.92 -2.91
C PRO A 116 -2.33 18.16 -1.41
N GLU A 117 -3.58 18.17 -0.94
CA GLU A 117 -3.95 18.44 0.45
C GLU A 117 -3.43 17.36 1.39
N GLU A 118 -3.44 16.10 0.96
CA GLU A 118 -2.97 14.98 1.80
C GLU A 118 -1.46 15.02 2.06
N LEU A 119 -0.67 15.72 1.25
CA LEU A 119 0.76 15.95 1.48
C LEU A 119 1.03 17.01 2.56
N ARG A 120 0.07 17.92 2.79
CA ARG A 120 0.13 18.99 3.78
C ARG A 120 -1.10 19.00 4.69
N LEU A 121 -1.53 17.83 5.09
CA LEU A 121 -2.84 17.59 5.69
C LEU A 121 -3.09 18.43 6.94
N ARG A 122 -2.09 18.56 7.83
CA ARG A 122 -2.23 19.36 9.05
C ARG A 122 -2.43 20.83 8.72
N SER A 123 -1.51 21.42 7.96
CA SER A 123 -1.60 22.84 7.58
C SER A 123 -2.88 23.14 6.83
N HIS A 124 -3.30 22.23 5.93
CA HIS A 124 -4.52 22.39 5.16
C HIS A 124 -5.77 22.48 6.05
N TYR A 125 -5.95 21.54 7.00
CA TYR A 125 -7.10 21.60 7.91
C TYR A 125 -7.03 22.76 8.89
N GLU A 126 -5.83 23.15 9.38
CA GLU A 126 -5.65 24.32 10.24
C GLU A 126 -6.01 25.62 9.50
N GLU A 127 -5.68 25.75 8.22
CA GLU A 127 -6.01 26.90 7.37
C GLU A 127 -7.52 26.96 7.06
N ARG A 128 -8.14 25.83 6.71
CA ARG A 128 -9.54 25.80 6.27
C ARG A 128 -10.53 25.86 7.43
N TYR A 129 -10.28 25.16 8.52
CA TYR A 129 -11.22 24.96 9.61
C TYR A 129 -10.73 25.50 10.95
N GLY A 130 -9.47 25.92 11.04
CA GLY A 130 -8.82 26.38 12.25
C GLY A 130 -8.24 25.26 13.12
N LYS A 131 -7.24 25.61 13.92
CA LYS A 131 -6.47 24.64 14.75
C LYS A 131 -7.31 23.76 15.67
N LYS A 132 -8.44 24.29 16.20
CA LYS A 132 -9.32 23.57 17.10
C LYS A 132 -10.17 22.50 16.42
N PHE A 133 -10.19 22.47 15.10
CA PHE A 133 -10.92 21.46 14.34
C PHE A 133 -10.26 20.09 14.39
N ILE A 134 -8.92 20.05 14.51
CA ILE A 134 -8.16 18.80 14.65
C ILE A 134 -8.38 18.26 16.06
N PRO A 135 -8.92 17.03 16.22
CA PRO A 135 -9.17 16.42 17.52
C PRO A 135 -7.92 16.35 18.40
N GLU A 136 -8.09 16.49 19.71
CA GLU A 136 -7.00 16.31 20.67
C GLU A 136 -6.43 14.90 20.57
N GLY A 137 -5.11 14.77 20.65
CA GLY A 137 -4.39 13.50 20.51
C GLY A 137 -4.16 13.04 19.07
N MET A 138 -4.78 13.66 18.07
CA MET A 138 -4.49 13.42 16.68
C MET A 138 -3.13 14.03 16.28
N THR A 139 -2.26 13.23 15.68
CA THR A 139 -0.86 13.58 15.41
C THR A 139 -0.54 13.68 13.93
N ILE A 140 -1.54 13.99 13.10
CA ILE A 140 -1.34 14.23 11.66
C ILE A 140 -0.32 15.35 11.44
N GLN A 141 0.46 15.26 10.38
CA GLN A 141 1.47 16.27 10.03
C GLN A 141 1.68 16.36 8.52
N ASP A 142 2.39 17.41 8.10
CA ASP A 142 2.80 17.63 6.73
C ASP A 142 4.02 16.78 6.39
N THR A 143 4.12 16.34 5.12
CA THR A 143 5.23 15.50 4.66
C THR A 143 6.52 16.29 4.39
N GLY A 144 6.39 17.60 4.15
CA GLY A 144 7.50 18.46 3.73
C GLY A 144 7.79 18.41 2.22
N VAL A 145 6.94 17.73 1.44
CA VAL A 145 7.03 17.66 -0.03
C VAL A 145 5.70 18.13 -0.61
N THR A 146 5.73 18.87 -1.70
CA THR A 146 4.54 19.35 -2.41
C THR A 146 4.16 18.42 -3.57
N TYR A 147 2.91 18.52 -4.03
CA TYR A 147 2.46 17.77 -5.19
C TYR A 147 3.25 18.12 -6.46
N ASP A 148 3.54 19.41 -6.69
CA ASP A 148 4.27 19.87 -7.89
C ASP A 148 5.70 19.33 -7.94
N GLU A 149 6.34 19.14 -6.78
CA GLU A 149 7.65 18.51 -6.69
C GLU A 149 7.58 17.00 -7.01
N LEU A 150 6.48 16.34 -6.64
CA LEU A 150 6.29 14.91 -6.88
C LEU A 150 5.67 14.60 -8.25
N GLU A 151 5.01 15.56 -8.90
CA GLU A 151 4.29 15.33 -10.15
C GLU A 151 5.15 14.66 -11.24
N PRO A 152 6.39 15.09 -11.52
CA PRO A 152 7.26 14.43 -12.49
C PRO A 152 7.56 12.96 -12.14
N HIS A 153 7.58 12.64 -10.85
CA HIS A 153 7.84 11.30 -10.35
C HIS A 153 6.60 10.40 -10.41
N PHE A 154 5.41 10.97 -10.23
CA PHE A 154 4.15 10.28 -10.53
C PHE A 154 4.05 9.95 -12.01
N ASP A 155 4.31 10.91 -12.89
CA ASP A 155 4.29 10.73 -14.34
C ASP A 155 5.24 9.62 -14.79
N PHE A 156 6.46 9.62 -14.25
CA PHE A 156 7.44 8.58 -14.56
C PHE A 156 7.04 7.21 -14.02
N ALA A 157 6.53 7.13 -12.79
CA ALA A 157 6.03 5.89 -12.20
C ALA A 157 4.90 5.30 -13.04
N GLU A 158 3.93 6.11 -13.48
CA GLU A 158 2.85 5.67 -14.37
C GLU A 158 3.37 5.12 -15.71
N LYS A 159 4.40 5.74 -16.28
CA LYS A 159 5.07 5.24 -17.50
C LYS A 159 5.77 3.91 -17.24
N VAL A 160 6.48 3.76 -16.13
CA VAL A 160 7.14 2.48 -15.78
C VAL A 160 6.10 1.38 -15.56
N PHE A 161 4.97 1.69 -14.95
CA PHE A 161 3.91 0.73 -14.65
C PHE A 161 3.00 0.42 -15.85
N GLY A 162 3.04 1.24 -16.91
CA GLY A 162 2.12 1.12 -18.04
C GLY A 162 0.68 1.42 -17.63
N THR A 163 0.48 2.46 -16.82
CA THR A 163 -0.81 2.78 -16.22
C THR A 163 -1.82 3.21 -17.28
N SER A 164 -2.98 2.57 -17.27
CA SER A 164 -4.14 2.91 -18.12
C SER A 164 -5.07 3.84 -17.34
N GLY A 165 -5.53 4.91 -17.96
CA GLY A 165 -6.42 5.85 -17.29
C GLY A 165 -6.97 6.92 -18.22
N GLN A 166 -7.80 7.79 -17.66
CA GLN A 166 -8.37 8.95 -18.34
C GLN A 166 -8.13 10.20 -17.48
N ALA A 167 -7.34 11.13 -18.00
CA ALA A 167 -7.05 12.38 -17.32
C ALA A 167 -8.23 13.34 -17.44
N TYR A 168 -8.48 14.10 -16.37
CA TYR A 168 -9.38 15.24 -16.41
C TYR A 168 -8.65 16.51 -16.87
N LYS A 169 -7.47 16.78 -16.27
CA LYS A 169 -6.73 18.02 -16.48
C LYS A 169 -5.25 17.75 -16.79
N VAL A 170 -4.76 18.28 -17.92
CA VAL A 170 -3.36 18.19 -18.36
C VAL A 170 -2.84 19.58 -18.73
N GLY A 171 -1.68 19.96 -18.19
CA GLY A 171 -1.08 21.26 -18.45
C GLY A 171 -2.00 22.44 -18.11
N GLY A 172 -2.84 22.31 -17.09
CA GLY A 172 -3.81 23.32 -16.67
C GLY A 172 -5.11 23.37 -17.48
N LYS A 173 -5.26 22.53 -18.52
CA LYS A 173 -6.46 22.50 -19.39
C LYS A 173 -7.29 21.24 -19.14
N VAL A 174 -8.61 21.38 -19.12
CA VAL A 174 -9.54 20.23 -19.10
C VAL A 174 -9.47 19.52 -20.45
N VAL A 175 -9.21 18.21 -20.41
CA VAL A 175 -8.94 17.40 -21.61
C VAL A 175 -9.88 16.20 -21.78
N GLY A 176 -10.67 15.89 -20.75
CA GLY A 176 -11.56 14.72 -20.76
C GLY A 176 -12.49 14.67 -19.54
N ASP A 177 -13.09 13.50 -19.33
CA ASP A 177 -14.04 13.17 -18.26
C ASP A 177 -13.41 12.24 -17.22
N GLY A 178 -12.14 12.48 -16.89
CA GLY A 178 -11.44 11.86 -15.78
C GLY A 178 -11.94 12.35 -14.42
N ASN A 179 -11.15 12.15 -13.39
CA ASN A 179 -11.48 12.61 -12.03
C ASN A 179 -11.43 14.14 -11.95
N VAL A 180 -12.57 14.78 -11.73
CA VAL A 180 -12.66 16.25 -11.65
C VAL A 180 -11.90 16.84 -10.47
N PHE A 181 -11.60 16.02 -9.46
CA PHE A 181 -10.86 16.39 -8.24
C PHE A 181 -9.36 16.09 -8.35
N GLU A 182 -8.90 15.45 -9.45
CA GLU A 182 -7.47 15.18 -9.58
C GLU A 182 -6.66 16.48 -9.73
N ALA A 183 -5.46 16.46 -9.16
CA ALA A 183 -4.49 17.54 -9.35
C ALA A 183 -4.04 17.64 -10.82
N ASN A 184 -3.47 18.79 -11.20
CA ASN A 184 -2.96 18.98 -12.55
C ASN A 184 -1.86 17.97 -12.88
N ARG A 185 -1.91 17.44 -14.09
CA ARG A 185 -0.94 16.49 -14.67
C ARG A 185 -0.12 17.18 -15.75
N SER A 186 1.14 16.80 -15.91
CA SER A 186 1.98 17.24 -17.04
C SER A 186 1.66 16.48 -18.32
N ASN A 187 1.26 15.20 -18.22
CA ASN A 187 0.98 14.31 -19.35
C ASN A 187 -0.33 13.52 -19.15
N HIS A 188 -0.88 13.02 -20.27
CA HIS A 188 -1.91 11.97 -20.24
C HIS A 188 -1.35 10.68 -19.62
N PHE A 189 -2.25 9.77 -19.21
CA PHE A 189 -1.84 8.40 -18.88
C PHE A 189 -1.16 7.73 -20.08
N PRO A 190 -0.19 6.82 -19.84
CA PRO A 190 0.51 6.09 -20.90
C PRO A 190 -0.43 5.32 -21.85
N LEU A 191 -1.53 4.82 -21.29
CA LEU A 191 -2.53 4.04 -22.01
C LEU A 191 -3.95 4.54 -21.70
N PRO A 192 -4.91 4.36 -22.63
CA PRO A 192 -6.30 4.71 -22.40
C PRO A 192 -6.90 3.87 -21.27
N ALA A 193 -7.95 4.38 -20.62
CA ALA A 193 -8.64 3.66 -19.56
C ALA A 193 -9.18 2.31 -20.01
N GLN A 194 -9.23 1.34 -19.09
CA GLN A 194 -9.80 0.01 -19.30
C GLN A 194 -11.29 0.09 -19.68
N LEU A 195 -11.82 -0.91 -20.36
CA LEU A 195 -13.25 -1.02 -20.65
C LEU A 195 -14.06 -1.19 -19.36
N ASN A 196 -15.22 -0.55 -19.26
CA ASN A 196 -16.10 -0.74 -18.13
C ASN A 196 -16.75 -2.13 -18.16
N THR A 197 -16.85 -2.75 -16.97
CA THR A 197 -17.74 -3.89 -16.77
C THR A 197 -19.18 -3.40 -16.60
N TYR A 198 -20.15 -4.29 -16.74
CA TYR A 198 -21.56 -3.98 -16.51
C TYR A 198 -21.82 -3.43 -15.10
N SER A 199 -21.19 -4.02 -14.10
CA SER A 199 -21.29 -3.56 -12.70
C SER A 199 -20.77 -2.13 -12.53
N ALA A 200 -19.63 -1.80 -13.16
CA ALA A 200 -19.05 -0.46 -13.13
C ALA A 200 -19.91 0.56 -13.87
N GLN A 201 -20.54 0.17 -14.99
CA GLN A 201 -21.47 1.03 -15.73
C GLN A 201 -22.71 1.34 -14.91
N ARG A 202 -23.33 0.34 -14.26
CA ARG A 202 -24.49 0.55 -13.38
C ARG A 202 -24.18 1.49 -12.21
N PHE A 203 -23.00 1.33 -11.60
CA PHE A 203 -22.54 2.24 -10.55
C PHE A 203 -22.36 3.67 -11.09
N SER A 204 -21.73 3.83 -12.25
CA SER A 204 -21.53 5.13 -12.90
C SER A 204 -22.87 5.84 -13.16
N ASP A 205 -23.84 5.13 -13.73
CA ASP A 205 -25.14 5.69 -14.06
C ASP A 205 -25.92 6.11 -12.79
N ALA A 206 -25.88 5.28 -11.75
CA ALA A 206 -26.47 5.59 -10.46
C ALA A 206 -25.81 6.80 -9.79
N ALA A 207 -24.47 6.88 -9.79
CA ALA A 207 -23.75 8.01 -9.25
C ALA A 207 -24.08 9.32 -9.99
N LYS A 208 -24.11 9.29 -11.32
CA LYS A 208 -24.53 10.45 -12.14
C LYS A 208 -25.97 10.91 -11.85
N SER A 209 -26.90 9.97 -11.64
CA SER A 209 -28.28 10.32 -11.30
C SER A 209 -28.42 11.04 -9.96
N LEU A 210 -27.42 10.91 -9.09
CA LEU A 210 -27.30 11.61 -7.81
C LEU A 210 -26.45 12.90 -7.89
N GLY A 211 -26.02 13.31 -9.08
CA GLY A 211 -25.20 14.50 -9.30
C GLY A 211 -23.75 14.33 -8.91
N LEU A 212 -23.26 13.08 -8.73
CA LEU A 212 -21.87 12.79 -8.42
C LEU A 212 -21.01 12.67 -9.69
N HIS A 213 -19.69 12.65 -9.54
CA HIS A 213 -18.71 12.72 -10.61
C HIS A 213 -17.94 11.38 -10.78
N PRO A 214 -18.58 10.33 -11.35
CA PRO A 214 -17.92 9.05 -11.54
C PRO A 214 -16.87 9.12 -12.65
N TYR A 215 -15.71 8.51 -12.39
CA TYR A 215 -14.60 8.39 -13.33
C TYR A 215 -14.03 6.96 -13.34
N ARG A 216 -13.32 6.60 -14.43
CA ARG A 216 -12.69 5.29 -14.56
C ARG A 216 -11.46 5.19 -13.66
N LEU A 217 -11.34 4.08 -12.93
CA LEU A 217 -10.19 3.81 -12.08
C LEU A 217 -8.89 3.84 -12.90
N PRO A 218 -7.85 4.56 -12.45
CA PRO A 218 -6.52 4.42 -13.02
C PRO A 218 -5.95 3.05 -12.65
N SER A 219 -5.45 2.33 -13.66
CA SER A 219 -5.12 0.92 -13.57
C SER A 219 -3.70 0.64 -14.06
N ALA A 220 -2.90 0.00 -13.24
CA ALA A 220 -1.64 -0.59 -13.65
C ALA A 220 -1.80 -1.98 -14.31
N ASN A 221 -2.99 -2.26 -14.87
CA ASN A 221 -3.22 -3.29 -15.87
C ASN A 221 -3.24 -2.59 -17.23
N THR A 222 -2.34 -2.96 -18.12
CA THR A 222 -2.23 -2.33 -19.44
C THR A 222 -3.46 -2.61 -20.29
N SER A 223 -4.06 -1.57 -20.87
CA SER A 223 -5.22 -1.71 -21.77
C SER A 223 -4.86 -2.08 -23.21
N GLY A 224 -3.57 -2.05 -23.54
CA GLY A 224 -3.00 -2.42 -24.83
C GLY A 224 -1.55 -2.88 -24.70
N PRO A 225 -0.91 -3.34 -25.78
CA PRO A 225 0.53 -3.61 -25.79
C PRO A 225 1.31 -2.34 -25.43
N TYR A 226 2.33 -2.48 -24.59
CA TYR A 226 3.09 -1.34 -24.11
C TYR A 226 4.56 -1.71 -23.84
N THR A 227 5.47 -0.81 -24.17
CA THR A 227 6.89 -0.92 -23.81
C THR A 227 7.20 0.21 -22.83
N ASN A 228 7.63 -0.13 -21.61
CA ASN A 228 7.91 0.85 -20.58
C ASN A 228 9.27 1.56 -20.80
N PRO A 229 9.60 2.65 -20.04
CA PRO A 229 10.86 3.37 -20.19
C PRO A 229 12.12 2.53 -20.01
N TYR A 230 12.03 1.37 -19.37
CA TYR A 230 13.16 0.44 -19.19
C TYR A 230 13.28 -0.60 -20.33
N GLY A 231 12.50 -0.44 -21.41
CA GLY A 231 12.51 -1.34 -22.56
C GLY A 231 11.76 -2.67 -22.35
N VAL A 232 11.03 -2.80 -21.22
CA VAL A 232 10.29 -4.03 -20.91
C VAL A 232 8.92 -4.01 -21.59
N GLN A 233 8.61 -5.09 -22.29
CA GLN A 233 7.34 -5.25 -22.99
C GLN A 233 6.26 -5.80 -22.07
N MET A 234 5.06 -5.23 -22.14
CA MET A 234 3.86 -5.63 -21.40
C MET A 234 2.74 -6.00 -22.39
N GLY A 235 2.00 -7.05 -22.05
CA GLY A 235 0.84 -7.50 -22.83
C GLY A 235 -0.46 -6.82 -22.40
N PRO A 236 -1.51 -6.84 -23.23
CA PRO A 236 -2.81 -6.29 -22.87
C PRO A 236 -3.52 -7.17 -21.83
N CYS A 237 -4.36 -6.55 -20.99
CA CYS A 237 -5.23 -7.26 -20.06
C CYS A 237 -6.31 -8.06 -20.81
N ASN A 238 -6.50 -9.33 -20.45
CA ASN A 238 -7.55 -10.19 -21.02
C ASN A 238 -8.80 -10.31 -20.11
N PHE A 239 -8.89 -9.50 -19.06
CA PHE A 239 -10.02 -9.47 -18.12
C PHE A 239 -10.32 -10.82 -17.45
N CYS A 240 -9.30 -11.61 -17.15
CA CYS A 240 -9.45 -12.95 -16.57
C CYS A 240 -9.98 -12.94 -15.12
N GLY A 241 -9.98 -11.81 -14.43
CA GLY A 241 -10.46 -11.68 -13.06
C GLY A 241 -9.49 -12.10 -11.95
N TYR A 242 -8.31 -12.62 -12.26
CA TYR A 242 -7.32 -13.09 -11.28
C TYR A 242 -6.23 -12.04 -11.04
N CYS A 243 -6.55 -10.96 -10.31
CA CYS A 243 -5.58 -9.91 -9.98
C CYS A 243 -5.24 -9.88 -8.49
N SER A 244 -6.22 -9.56 -7.65
CA SER A 244 -6.04 -9.41 -6.20
C SER A 244 -5.82 -10.77 -5.53
N GLY A 245 -4.62 -10.97 -4.99
CA GLY A 245 -4.18 -12.24 -4.41
C GLY A 245 -3.42 -13.16 -5.38
N TYR A 246 -3.27 -12.79 -6.66
CA TYR A 246 -2.67 -13.61 -7.71
C TYR A 246 -1.55 -12.89 -8.44
N ALA A 247 -0.61 -13.63 -9.05
CA ALA A 247 0.30 -13.12 -10.07
C ALA A 247 -0.43 -12.96 -11.41
N CYS A 248 0.15 -12.22 -12.35
CA CYS A 248 -0.45 -12.01 -13.68
C CYS A 248 0.30 -12.79 -14.75
N TYR A 249 -0.37 -13.77 -15.38
CA TYR A 249 0.20 -14.56 -16.47
C TYR A 249 0.20 -13.87 -17.83
N MET A 250 -0.58 -12.77 -17.98
CA MET A 250 -0.71 -12.01 -19.22
C MET A 250 0.38 -10.94 -19.40
N TYR A 251 1.28 -10.79 -18.44
CA TYR A 251 2.27 -9.70 -18.41
C TYR A 251 1.63 -8.30 -18.50
N SER A 252 0.42 -8.15 -17.98
CA SER A 252 -0.38 -6.92 -18.03
C SER A 252 -0.38 -6.16 -16.70
N LYS A 253 -0.72 -6.86 -15.60
CA LYS A 253 -0.70 -6.22 -14.29
C LYS A 253 0.74 -5.96 -13.86
N ALA A 254 1.10 -4.70 -13.70
CA ALA A 254 2.43 -4.30 -13.29
C ALA A 254 2.88 -4.97 -11.98
N SER A 255 4.13 -5.36 -11.94
CA SER A 255 4.84 -5.87 -10.76
C SER A 255 6.34 -5.59 -10.88
N PRO A 256 7.10 -5.56 -9.78
CA PRO A 256 8.55 -5.42 -9.85
C PRO A 256 9.21 -6.46 -10.75
N ASN A 257 8.70 -7.70 -10.73
CA ASN A 257 9.20 -8.82 -11.53
C ASN A 257 8.96 -8.62 -13.03
N LEU A 258 7.85 -7.99 -13.39
CA LEU A 258 7.51 -7.72 -14.77
C LEU A 258 8.17 -6.44 -15.29
N ASN A 259 8.09 -5.34 -14.54
CA ASN A 259 8.37 -4.00 -15.06
C ASN A 259 9.83 -3.55 -14.88
N ILE A 260 10.55 -4.09 -13.89
CA ILE A 260 11.87 -3.59 -13.49
C ILE A 260 12.93 -4.69 -13.51
N LEU A 261 12.65 -5.84 -12.91
CA LEU A 261 13.62 -6.93 -12.78
C LEU A 261 14.21 -7.42 -14.11
N PRO A 262 13.46 -7.53 -15.22
CA PRO A 262 14.05 -7.93 -16.50
C PRO A 262 15.16 -6.99 -16.97
N ALA A 263 15.03 -5.68 -16.76
CA ALA A 263 16.07 -4.72 -17.08
C ALA A 263 17.27 -4.83 -16.13
N LEU A 264 17.04 -5.10 -14.84
CA LEU A 264 18.11 -5.32 -13.86
C LEU A 264 18.93 -6.60 -14.13
N LYS A 265 18.29 -7.64 -14.68
CA LYS A 265 18.99 -8.87 -15.06
C LYS A 265 19.98 -8.70 -16.24
N GLN A 266 19.93 -7.57 -16.95
CA GLN A 266 20.82 -7.29 -18.08
C GLN A 266 22.09 -6.54 -17.66
N VAL A 267 22.19 -6.08 -16.38
CA VAL A 267 23.35 -5.31 -15.92
C VAL A 267 24.24 -6.14 -14.98
N SER A 268 25.56 -5.98 -15.07
CA SER A 268 26.52 -6.77 -14.30
C SER A 268 26.75 -6.24 -12.86
N ASN A 269 26.30 -5.03 -12.57
CA ASN A 269 26.47 -4.37 -11.26
C ASN A 269 25.27 -4.55 -10.32
N PHE A 270 24.35 -5.49 -10.63
CA PHE A 270 23.20 -5.87 -9.80
C PHE A 270 23.23 -7.34 -9.41
N GLU A 271 22.98 -7.61 -8.13
CA GLU A 271 22.79 -8.97 -7.60
C GLU A 271 21.51 -9.02 -6.74
N LEU A 272 20.65 -10.02 -6.97
CA LEU A 272 19.48 -10.31 -6.13
C LEU A 272 19.66 -11.63 -5.41
N ARG A 273 19.56 -11.59 -4.08
CA ARG A 273 19.59 -12.78 -3.22
C ARG A 273 18.25 -12.96 -2.54
N SER A 274 17.55 -14.04 -2.89
CA SER A 274 16.30 -14.45 -2.25
C SER A 274 16.54 -15.38 -1.06
N LYS A 275 15.52 -15.57 -0.20
CA LYS A 275 15.59 -16.35 1.05
C LYS A 275 16.66 -15.81 2.03
N CYS A 276 16.92 -14.51 1.99
CA CYS A 276 17.88 -13.81 2.82
C CYS A 276 17.13 -12.87 3.77
N HIS A 277 17.01 -13.27 5.04
CA HIS A 277 16.29 -12.50 6.06
C HIS A 277 17.25 -11.56 6.79
N VAL A 278 17.09 -10.25 6.60
CA VAL A 278 17.93 -9.23 7.26
C VAL A 278 17.50 -9.10 8.73
N LEU A 279 18.46 -9.29 9.63
CA LEU A 279 18.26 -9.21 11.08
C LEU A 279 18.46 -7.78 11.62
N ARG A 280 19.41 -7.03 11.08
CA ARG A 280 19.74 -5.67 11.51
C ARG A 280 20.56 -4.91 10.46
N VAL A 281 20.48 -3.59 10.55
CA VAL A 281 21.45 -2.69 9.94
C VAL A 281 22.61 -2.56 10.94
N ASP A 282 23.82 -2.80 10.48
CA ASP A 282 25.02 -2.71 11.31
C ASP A 282 25.56 -1.27 11.28
N LEU A 283 25.79 -0.70 12.46
CA LEU A 283 26.26 0.67 12.62
C LEU A 283 27.76 0.69 13.03
N ASP A 284 28.41 1.80 12.77
CA ASP A 284 29.72 2.08 13.31
C ASP A 284 29.65 2.36 14.84
N ASP A 285 30.82 2.50 15.48
CA ASP A 285 30.92 2.75 16.93
C ASP A 285 30.25 4.07 17.35
N THR A 286 30.16 5.04 16.42
CA THR A 286 29.53 6.35 16.67
C THR A 286 28.00 6.28 16.54
N LYS A 287 27.46 5.22 15.98
CA LYS A 287 26.04 5.03 15.61
C LYS A 287 25.50 6.10 14.65
N LYS A 288 26.38 6.76 13.91
CA LYS A 288 26.03 7.82 12.95
C LYS A 288 26.10 7.36 11.50
N ARG A 289 26.70 6.20 11.24
CA ARG A 289 26.85 5.63 9.92
C ARG A 289 26.56 4.13 9.93
N ALA A 290 25.79 3.67 8.96
CA ALA A 290 25.62 2.24 8.68
C ALA A 290 26.87 1.70 7.97
N THR A 291 27.33 0.50 8.35
CA THR A 291 28.46 -0.21 7.75
C THR A 291 28.04 -1.36 6.84
N GLY A 292 26.74 -1.65 6.81
CA GLY A 292 26.13 -2.73 6.04
C GLY A 292 24.93 -3.33 6.76
N VAL A 293 24.63 -4.58 6.47
CA VAL A 293 23.55 -5.35 7.11
C VAL A 293 24.01 -6.75 7.46
N THR A 294 23.45 -7.30 8.54
CA THR A 294 23.57 -8.73 8.88
C THR A 294 22.26 -9.43 8.54
N TYR A 295 22.36 -10.54 7.82
CA TYR A 295 21.20 -11.35 7.42
C TYR A 295 21.43 -12.86 7.61
N VAL A 296 20.36 -13.64 7.65
CA VAL A 296 20.40 -15.11 7.62
C VAL A 296 20.24 -15.57 6.17
N ASP A 297 21.17 -16.38 5.70
CA ASP A 297 21.17 -16.96 4.35
C ASP A 297 20.25 -18.20 4.24
N PRO A 298 20.04 -18.74 3.02
CA PRO A 298 19.22 -19.95 2.84
C PRO A 298 19.71 -21.19 3.60
N ALA A 299 20.97 -21.23 4.01
CA ALA A 299 21.53 -22.30 4.83
C ALA A 299 21.41 -22.07 6.35
N GLY A 300 20.75 -20.98 6.77
CA GLY A 300 20.58 -20.62 8.17
C GLY A 300 21.80 -19.98 8.83
N ARG A 301 22.78 -19.54 8.06
CA ARG A 301 24.02 -18.91 8.57
C ARG A 301 23.86 -17.40 8.65
N GLU A 302 24.39 -16.78 9.70
CA GLU A 302 24.52 -15.33 9.74
C GLU A 302 25.63 -14.86 8.78
N VAL A 303 25.31 -13.87 7.96
CA VAL A 303 26.18 -13.30 6.94
C VAL A 303 26.15 -11.77 7.06
N HIS A 304 27.33 -11.15 7.06
CA HIS A 304 27.49 -9.69 7.01
C HIS A 304 27.74 -9.23 5.57
N GLN A 305 26.88 -8.34 5.05
CA GLN A 305 27.06 -7.65 3.78
C GLN A 305 27.49 -6.20 4.03
N PRO A 306 28.79 -5.87 3.87
CA PRO A 306 29.26 -4.50 3.97
C PRO A 306 28.73 -3.65 2.81
N ALA A 307 28.34 -2.39 3.11
CA ALA A 307 27.88 -1.44 2.10
C ALA A 307 28.08 0.01 2.57
N ASP A 308 28.28 0.93 1.62
CA ASP A 308 28.36 2.37 1.90
C ASP A 308 26.98 3.01 2.08
N LEU A 309 25.97 2.48 1.40
CA LEU A 309 24.58 2.94 1.41
C LEU A 309 23.64 1.80 1.75
N VAL A 310 22.68 2.04 2.66
CA VAL A 310 21.65 1.07 3.06
C VAL A 310 20.27 1.62 2.70
N ILE A 311 19.52 0.88 1.89
CA ILE A 311 18.12 1.18 1.55
C ILE A 311 17.22 0.17 2.25
N VAL A 312 16.35 0.64 3.14
CA VAL A 312 15.36 -0.17 3.85
C VAL A 312 14.03 -0.07 3.11
N ALA A 313 13.59 -1.16 2.49
CA ALA A 313 12.41 -1.26 1.62
C ALA A 313 11.61 -2.54 1.90
N ALA A 314 11.52 -2.94 3.16
CA ALA A 314 11.07 -4.27 3.61
C ALA A 314 9.57 -4.35 3.94
N PHE A 315 8.71 -3.46 3.44
CA PHE A 315 7.31 -3.27 3.79
C PHE A 315 7.12 -2.40 5.05
N GLN A 316 5.94 -1.78 5.21
CA GLN A 316 5.66 -0.76 6.22
C GLN A 316 6.16 -1.15 7.63
N TYR A 317 5.57 -2.16 8.27
CA TYR A 317 5.90 -2.49 9.65
C TYR A 317 7.26 -3.22 9.79
N HIS A 318 7.75 -3.88 8.77
CA HIS A 318 9.10 -4.49 8.79
C HIS A 318 10.20 -3.43 8.71
N ASN A 319 9.98 -2.30 8.02
CA ASN A 319 10.90 -1.16 8.08
C ASN A 319 11.05 -0.67 9.52
N VAL A 320 9.92 -0.45 10.21
CA VAL A 320 9.91 0.01 11.61
C VAL A 320 10.59 -1.01 12.52
N HIS A 321 10.25 -2.29 12.36
CA HIS A 321 10.85 -3.37 13.12
C HIS A 321 12.37 -3.40 12.98
N LEU A 322 12.86 -3.30 11.72
CA LEU A 322 14.30 -3.30 11.45
C LEU A 322 15.01 -2.09 12.06
N LEU A 323 14.42 -0.89 12.01
CA LEU A 323 14.98 0.30 12.66
C LEU A 323 15.09 0.12 14.18
N LEU A 324 14.03 -0.39 14.82
CA LEU A 324 14.02 -0.65 16.27
C LEU A 324 15.07 -1.70 16.65
N LEU A 325 15.18 -2.81 15.91
CA LEU A 325 16.17 -3.86 16.15
C LEU A 325 17.61 -3.37 15.93
N SER A 326 17.80 -2.39 15.05
CA SER A 326 19.11 -1.82 14.72
C SER A 326 19.52 -0.65 15.63
N GLY A 327 18.61 -0.18 16.50
CA GLY A 327 18.83 0.98 17.35
C GLY A 327 18.95 2.29 16.56
N ILE A 328 18.30 2.39 15.40
CA ILE A 328 18.25 3.60 14.57
C ILE A 328 17.05 4.44 14.98
N GLY A 329 17.29 5.65 15.46
CA GLY A 329 16.28 6.55 16.00
C GLY A 329 15.81 6.18 17.40
N LYS A 330 15.23 7.15 18.11
CA LYS A 330 14.67 6.92 19.43
C LYS A 330 13.30 6.24 19.33
N PRO A 331 13.08 5.06 19.97
CA PRO A 331 11.77 4.45 20.04
C PRO A 331 10.74 5.42 20.64
N TYR A 332 9.53 5.40 20.08
CA TYR A 332 8.44 6.26 20.54
C TYR A 332 7.85 5.78 21.86
N ASP A 333 7.68 6.71 22.81
CA ASP A 333 6.96 6.50 24.06
C ASP A 333 5.65 7.33 24.05
N PRO A 334 4.47 6.69 24.04
CA PRO A 334 3.19 7.40 23.99
C PRO A 334 2.87 8.18 25.28
N ILE A 335 3.50 7.85 26.41
CA ILE A 335 3.27 8.51 27.71
C ILE A 335 3.97 9.86 27.73
N SER A 336 5.28 9.88 27.50
CA SER A 336 6.05 11.12 27.43
C SER A 336 5.82 11.89 26.12
N GLY A 337 5.48 11.19 25.04
CA GLY A 337 5.41 11.72 23.67
C GLY A 337 6.78 11.87 23.00
N GLU A 338 7.84 11.38 23.64
CA GLU A 338 9.21 11.42 23.12
C GLU A 338 9.50 10.25 22.16
N GLY A 339 10.52 10.43 21.32
CA GLY A 339 10.91 9.45 20.32
C GLY A 339 10.07 9.55 19.05
N VAL A 340 10.55 8.92 18.00
CA VAL A 340 9.99 9.06 16.65
C VAL A 340 9.75 7.73 15.95
N VAL A 341 10.52 6.68 16.27
CA VAL A 341 10.39 5.37 15.61
C VAL A 341 9.23 4.59 16.24
N GLY A 342 8.26 4.26 15.41
CA GLY A 342 7.00 3.62 15.80
C GLY A 342 5.82 4.58 15.90
N ARG A 343 6.05 5.90 15.89
CA ARG A 343 5.03 6.92 15.97
C ARG A 343 4.16 6.97 14.72
N ASN A 344 2.93 7.44 14.86
CA ASN A 344 2.00 7.71 13.77
C ASN A 344 1.69 6.46 12.92
N PHE A 345 1.57 5.30 13.54
CA PHE A 345 1.00 4.14 12.85
C PHE A 345 -0.45 4.42 12.48
N ALA A 346 -0.85 4.07 11.26
CA ALA A 346 -2.23 4.17 10.81
C ALA A 346 -2.56 3.01 9.85
N TYR A 347 -3.84 2.61 9.82
CA TYR A 347 -4.30 1.48 9.04
C TYR A 347 -5.63 1.80 8.36
N GLN A 348 -5.61 1.97 7.04
CA GLN A 348 -6.78 2.34 6.25
C GLN A 348 -7.96 1.40 6.51
N ASN A 349 -9.14 1.96 6.81
CA ASN A 349 -10.32 1.16 7.08
C ASN A 349 -11.06 0.78 5.78
N LEU A 350 -11.84 -0.31 5.84
CA LEU A 350 -12.66 -0.79 4.75
C LEU A 350 -14.13 -0.78 5.15
N SER A 351 -14.96 -0.10 4.38
CA SER A 351 -16.41 -0.29 4.37
C SER A 351 -16.83 -0.93 3.06
N THR A 352 -17.81 -1.82 3.11
CA THR A 352 -18.28 -2.56 1.93
C THR A 352 -19.80 -2.56 1.88
N ILE A 353 -20.35 -2.34 0.70
CA ILE A 353 -21.76 -2.59 0.39
C ILE A 353 -21.87 -3.68 -0.66
N LYS A 354 -22.79 -4.63 -0.44
CA LYS A 354 -23.15 -5.68 -1.39
C LYS A 354 -24.60 -5.48 -1.80
N ALA A 355 -24.82 -5.11 -3.05
CA ALA A 355 -26.14 -4.93 -3.64
C ALA A 355 -26.53 -6.20 -4.38
N PHE A 356 -27.66 -6.81 -3.99
CA PHE A 356 -28.20 -8.04 -4.55
C PHE A 356 -29.36 -7.74 -5.49
N PHE A 357 -29.35 -8.30 -6.69
CA PHE A 357 -30.32 -8.03 -7.75
C PHE A 357 -31.16 -9.26 -8.07
N ASP A 358 -32.24 -9.06 -8.81
CA ASP A 358 -33.03 -10.14 -9.40
C ASP A 358 -32.29 -10.81 -10.57
N LYS A 359 -32.82 -11.95 -11.00
CA LYS A 359 -32.17 -12.80 -12.02
C LYS A 359 -31.98 -12.11 -13.38
N ASP A 360 -32.73 -11.06 -13.64
CA ASP A 360 -32.62 -10.26 -14.88
C ASP A 360 -31.34 -9.38 -14.90
N THR A 361 -30.71 -9.17 -13.74
CA THR A 361 -29.45 -8.44 -13.62
C THR A 361 -28.28 -9.42 -13.48
N TYR A 362 -27.67 -9.79 -14.61
CA TYR A 362 -26.50 -10.67 -14.64
C TYR A 362 -25.20 -9.86 -14.64
N THR A 363 -24.40 -9.96 -13.57
CA THR A 363 -23.20 -9.14 -13.36
C THR A 363 -21.92 -9.72 -13.98
N ASN A 364 -21.98 -10.92 -14.55
CA ASN A 364 -20.87 -11.66 -15.12
C ASN A 364 -19.61 -11.67 -14.23
N PRO A 365 -19.58 -12.41 -13.11
CA PRO A 365 -18.43 -12.42 -12.19
C PRO A 365 -17.17 -13.06 -12.78
N PHE A 366 -17.22 -13.59 -13.99
CA PHE A 366 -16.12 -14.27 -14.66
C PHE A 366 -15.26 -13.33 -15.54
N ILE A 367 -15.63 -12.06 -15.65
CA ILE A 367 -14.89 -11.04 -16.40
C ILE A 367 -14.53 -9.89 -15.46
N GLY A 368 -13.26 -9.48 -15.46
CA GLY A 368 -12.83 -8.31 -14.72
C GLY A 368 -11.32 -8.22 -14.57
N ALA A 369 -10.87 -7.12 -14.01
CA ALA A 369 -9.48 -6.89 -13.61
C ALA A 369 -9.47 -6.08 -12.31
N GLY A 370 -8.48 -6.31 -11.47
CA GLY A 370 -8.42 -5.70 -10.14
C GLY A 370 -8.35 -4.17 -10.14
N GLY A 371 -7.71 -3.59 -11.16
CA GLY A 371 -7.65 -2.14 -11.35
C GLY A 371 -8.76 -1.58 -12.25
N ASN A 372 -9.68 -2.43 -12.74
CA ASN A 372 -10.76 -1.99 -13.63
C ASN A 372 -12.04 -1.69 -12.83
N GLY A 373 -12.63 -0.53 -13.09
CA GLY A 373 -13.86 -0.12 -12.44
C GLY A 373 -14.12 1.38 -12.55
N VAL A 374 -15.04 1.85 -11.71
CA VAL A 374 -15.43 3.26 -11.61
C VAL A 374 -15.40 3.70 -10.16
N ALA A 375 -14.91 4.90 -9.91
CA ALA A 375 -14.93 5.55 -8.59
C ALA A 375 -15.63 6.89 -8.65
N VAL A 376 -16.01 7.40 -7.48
CA VAL A 376 -16.37 8.80 -7.22
C VAL A 376 -15.51 9.32 -6.08
N ASP A 377 -15.01 10.53 -6.21
CA ASP A 377 -14.15 11.19 -5.22
C ASP A 377 -14.83 12.35 -4.49
N ASP A 378 -16.11 12.54 -4.71
CA ASP A 378 -16.92 13.58 -4.08
C ASP A 378 -16.84 13.55 -2.55
N PHE A 379 -16.48 12.40 -1.96
CA PHE A 379 -16.37 12.17 -0.51
C PHE A 379 -14.94 11.78 -0.07
N ASN A 380 -13.94 12.05 -0.89
CA ASN A 380 -12.55 11.75 -0.61
C ASN A 380 -11.78 13.01 -0.20
N SER A 381 -10.72 12.83 0.63
CA SER A 381 -9.87 13.93 1.11
C SER A 381 -10.69 15.11 1.65
N ASP A 382 -10.50 16.31 1.11
CA ASP A 382 -11.23 17.54 1.48
C ASP A 382 -12.13 18.07 0.34
N ASN A 383 -12.64 17.16 -0.52
CA ASN A 383 -13.54 17.49 -1.64
C ASN A 383 -14.97 17.87 -1.19
N PHE A 384 -15.27 17.76 0.10
CA PHE A 384 -16.54 18.13 0.72
C PHE A 384 -16.33 18.91 2.02
N ASP A 385 -17.38 19.53 2.57
CA ASP A 385 -17.27 20.31 3.80
C ASP A 385 -17.31 19.44 5.06
N HIS A 386 -16.21 19.42 5.79
CA HIS A 386 -16.08 18.70 7.07
C HIS A 386 -16.64 19.47 8.27
N GLY A 387 -16.80 20.80 8.17
CA GLY A 387 -17.19 21.65 9.29
C GLY A 387 -18.43 21.15 10.05
N PRO A 388 -19.56 20.86 9.35
CA PRO A 388 -20.76 20.36 10.01
C PRO A 388 -20.67 18.91 10.49
N LEU A 389 -19.69 18.14 10.00
CA LEU A 389 -19.63 16.69 10.22
C LEU A 389 -18.78 16.29 11.43
N GLY A 390 -17.85 17.16 11.85
CA GLY A 390 -17.04 16.97 13.05
C GLY A 390 -16.05 15.80 12.96
N PHE A 391 -15.54 15.51 11.75
CA PHE A 391 -14.43 14.58 11.51
C PHE A 391 -13.56 15.10 10.37
N VAL A 392 -12.35 14.57 10.24
CA VAL A 392 -11.41 14.81 9.14
C VAL A 392 -11.21 13.54 8.32
N GLY A 393 -10.81 13.69 7.06
CA GLY A 393 -10.57 12.58 6.14
C GLY A 393 -11.81 12.16 5.35
N GLY A 394 -11.63 11.24 4.43
CA GLY A 394 -12.67 10.79 3.52
C GLY A 394 -12.31 9.46 2.85
N SER A 395 -13.00 9.15 1.78
CA SER A 395 -12.78 7.94 0.99
C SER A 395 -13.27 8.11 -0.44
N PRO A 396 -12.53 7.63 -1.43
CA PRO A 396 -13.13 7.30 -2.71
C PRO A 396 -14.13 6.17 -2.50
N LEU A 397 -15.22 6.19 -3.26
CA LEU A 397 -16.21 5.11 -3.30
C LEU A 397 -16.12 4.44 -4.67
N TRP A 398 -15.96 3.14 -4.73
CA TRP A 398 -15.76 2.49 -6.03
C TRP A 398 -16.41 1.12 -6.18
N VAL A 399 -16.59 0.75 -7.42
CA VAL A 399 -16.82 -0.62 -7.86
C VAL A 399 -15.64 -1.05 -8.69
N ASN A 400 -14.99 -2.14 -8.31
CA ASN A 400 -14.10 -2.87 -9.19
C ASN A 400 -14.58 -4.33 -9.31
N GLN A 401 -14.23 -4.98 -10.40
CA GLN A 401 -14.58 -6.38 -10.61
C GLN A 401 -13.31 -7.20 -10.72
N SER A 402 -12.80 -7.62 -9.57
CA SER A 402 -11.58 -8.42 -9.47
C SER A 402 -11.85 -9.93 -9.40
N GLY A 403 -12.85 -10.37 -10.08
CA GLY A 403 -13.08 -11.70 -10.61
C GLY A 403 -13.48 -12.83 -9.78
N VAL A 404 -13.27 -13.91 -10.43
CA VAL A 404 -13.66 -15.28 -10.18
C VAL A 404 -13.14 -15.80 -8.85
N LYS A 405 -14.00 -15.81 -7.85
CA LYS A 405 -13.70 -16.37 -6.53
C LYS A 405 -14.90 -17.20 -6.02
N PRO A 406 -15.27 -18.29 -6.71
CA PRO A 406 -16.47 -19.08 -6.36
C PRO A 406 -16.39 -19.73 -4.97
N ILE A 407 -15.19 -19.90 -4.41
CA ILE A 407 -14.98 -20.49 -3.08
C ILE A 407 -14.91 -19.41 -2.00
N SER A 408 -14.13 -18.36 -2.21
CA SER A 408 -13.84 -17.36 -1.18
C SER A 408 -14.62 -16.04 -1.33
N GLY A 409 -15.11 -15.73 -2.52
CA GLY A 409 -15.87 -14.51 -2.85
C GLY A 409 -17.38 -14.60 -2.66
N ILE A 410 -17.83 -15.47 -1.76
CA ILE A 410 -19.26 -15.74 -1.52
C ILE A 410 -19.94 -14.54 -0.85
N ALA A 411 -21.08 -14.14 -1.41
CA ALA A 411 -21.97 -13.15 -0.81
C ALA A 411 -23.40 -13.68 -0.76
N THR A 412 -24.08 -13.46 0.36
CA THR A 412 -25.49 -13.79 0.54
C THR A 412 -26.27 -12.60 1.09
N PRO A 413 -27.55 -12.45 0.74
CA PRO A 413 -28.37 -11.38 1.28
C PRO A 413 -28.44 -11.40 2.82
N PRO A 414 -28.66 -10.26 3.48
CA PRO A 414 -28.87 -10.18 4.93
C PRO A 414 -29.96 -11.16 5.38
N GLY A 415 -29.79 -11.76 6.57
CA GLY A 415 -30.73 -12.75 7.11
C GLY A 415 -30.56 -14.16 6.57
N THR A 416 -29.65 -14.39 5.60
CA THR A 416 -29.33 -15.75 5.14
C THR A 416 -28.65 -16.54 6.24
N PRO A 417 -29.07 -17.81 6.52
CA PRO A 417 -28.33 -18.68 7.45
C PRO A 417 -26.86 -18.84 7.05
N GLN A 418 -25.97 -19.05 8.04
CA GLN A 418 -24.52 -19.17 7.80
C GLN A 418 -24.10 -20.51 7.19
N TRP A 419 -24.99 -21.51 7.14
CA TRP A 419 -24.74 -22.86 6.65
C TRP A 419 -26.04 -23.58 6.25
N GLY A 420 -25.93 -24.78 5.67
CA GLY A 420 -27.06 -25.63 5.31
C GLY A 420 -27.60 -25.36 3.91
N SER A 421 -28.78 -25.97 3.61
CA SER A 421 -29.40 -25.94 2.27
C SER A 421 -29.84 -24.54 1.85
N ALA A 422 -30.36 -23.75 2.80
CA ALA A 422 -30.77 -22.37 2.55
C ALA A 422 -29.58 -21.48 2.19
N TRP A 423 -28.45 -21.63 2.87
CA TRP A 423 -27.20 -20.96 2.52
C TRP A 423 -26.73 -21.34 1.12
N LYS A 424 -26.66 -22.65 0.81
CA LYS A 424 -26.25 -23.13 -0.53
C LYS A 424 -27.12 -22.56 -1.63
N LYS A 425 -28.43 -22.51 -1.39
CA LYS A 425 -29.38 -21.93 -2.34
C LYS A 425 -29.14 -20.43 -2.52
N ALA A 426 -28.94 -19.69 -1.44
CA ALA A 426 -28.70 -18.26 -1.50
C ALA A 426 -27.39 -17.94 -2.25
N VAL A 427 -26.30 -18.70 -2.02
CA VAL A 427 -25.05 -18.57 -2.78
C VAL A 427 -25.30 -18.78 -4.26
N LYS A 428 -25.94 -19.87 -4.64
CA LYS A 428 -26.24 -20.19 -6.05
C LYS A 428 -27.08 -19.08 -6.71
N ASP A 429 -28.13 -18.63 -6.02
CA ASP A 429 -29.10 -17.67 -6.57
C ASP A 429 -28.54 -16.24 -6.67
N ASN A 430 -27.47 -15.89 -5.93
CA ASN A 430 -26.95 -14.52 -5.87
C ASN A 430 -25.54 -14.35 -6.42
N TYR A 431 -24.77 -15.42 -6.66
CA TYR A 431 -23.37 -15.32 -7.08
C TYR A 431 -23.16 -14.43 -8.31
N ALA A 432 -24.00 -14.59 -9.33
CA ALA A 432 -23.94 -13.82 -10.57
C ALA A 432 -24.85 -12.58 -10.59
N HIS A 433 -25.46 -12.21 -9.46
CA HIS A 433 -26.46 -11.15 -9.33
C HIS A 433 -26.10 -10.19 -8.18
N THR A 434 -24.81 -10.02 -7.89
CA THR A 434 -24.30 -9.18 -6.79
C THR A 434 -23.28 -8.18 -7.32
N ILE A 435 -23.41 -6.92 -6.91
CA ILE A 435 -22.39 -5.88 -7.11
C ILE A 435 -21.81 -5.52 -5.74
N SER A 436 -20.49 -5.61 -5.59
CA SER A 436 -19.78 -5.17 -4.39
C SER A 436 -19.19 -3.78 -4.63
N MET A 437 -19.37 -2.91 -3.65
CA MET A 437 -18.81 -1.56 -3.62
C MET A 437 -17.94 -1.43 -2.38
N ASP A 438 -16.81 -0.77 -2.51
CA ASP A 438 -15.86 -0.58 -1.43
C ASP A 438 -15.55 0.91 -1.21
N ALA A 439 -15.32 1.26 0.04
CA ALA A 439 -14.77 2.53 0.48
C ALA A 439 -13.51 2.24 1.30
N HIS A 440 -12.35 2.67 0.80
CA HIS A 440 -11.08 2.59 1.51
C HIS A 440 -10.84 3.93 2.22
N GLY A 441 -11.39 4.06 3.42
CA GLY A 441 -11.37 5.31 4.17
C GLY A 441 -10.03 5.63 4.80
N THR A 442 -9.70 6.91 4.88
CA THR A 442 -8.54 7.40 5.61
C THR A 442 -8.55 6.89 7.06
N ASN A 443 -7.39 6.81 7.67
CA ASN A 443 -7.22 6.58 9.09
C ASN A 443 -6.19 7.59 9.61
N MET A 444 -6.59 8.40 10.58
CA MET A 444 -5.72 9.44 11.13
C MET A 444 -4.78 8.88 12.19
N SER A 445 -3.61 9.50 12.31
CA SER A 445 -2.61 9.12 13.29
C SER A 445 -2.94 9.73 14.66
N TYR A 446 -2.72 8.95 15.72
CA TYR A 446 -2.97 9.37 17.10
C TYR A 446 -1.78 9.04 17.99
N ARG A 447 -1.65 9.80 19.10
CA ARG A 447 -0.57 9.66 20.07
C ARG A 447 -0.48 8.25 20.68
N ASP A 448 -1.61 7.61 20.93
CA ASP A 448 -1.72 6.28 21.54
C ASP A 448 -1.81 5.12 20.53
N VAL A 449 -1.60 5.40 19.23
CA VAL A 449 -1.53 4.42 18.15
C VAL A 449 -0.10 4.36 17.63
N TYR A 450 0.60 3.26 17.90
CA TYR A 450 2.03 3.19 17.65
C TYR A 450 2.56 1.75 17.55
N LEU A 451 3.84 1.66 17.17
CA LEU A 451 4.58 0.40 17.02
C LEU A 451 5.79 0.41 17.97
N ASP A 452 6.03 -0.70 18.65
CA ASP A 452 7.22 -0.91 19.50
C ASP A 452 7.68 -2.38 19.46
N LEU A 453 8.68 -2.75 20.25
CA LEU A 453 9.11 -4.14 20.38
C LEU A 453 8.34 -4.84 21.49
N ASP A 454 7.88 -6.06 21.23
CA ASP A 454 7.18 -6.89 22.21
C ASP A 454 8.18 -7.44 23.25
N PRO A 455 7.97 -7.22 24.55
CA PRO A 455 8.88 -7.70 25.59
C PRO A 455 8.80 -9.23 25.77
N THR A 456 7.73 -9.88 25.35
CA THR A 456 7.43 -11.27 25.65
C THR A 456 7.69 -12.20 24.46
N TYR A 457 7.14 -11.85 23.29
CA TYR A 457 7.13 -12.72 22.13
C TYR A 457 8.32 -12.50 21.21
N ARG A 458 8.81 -13.59 20.64
CA ARG A 458 9.96 -13.59 19.70
C ARG A 458 9.62 -14.35 18.44
N ASP A 459 10.30 -13.99 17.35
CA ASP A 459 10.23 -14.69 16.07
C ASP A 459 11.13 -15.96 16.06
N SER A 460 11.18 -16.65 14.92
CA SER A 460 12.00 -17.87 14.73
C SER A 460 13.51 -17.58 14.76
N TYR A 461 13.93 -16.34 14.71
CA TYR A 461 15.33 -15.90 14.80
C TYR A 461 15.70 -15.43 16.22
N GLY A 462 14.77 -15.51 17.18
CA GLY A 462 14.96 -15.10 18.55
C GLY A 462 14.85 -13.57 18.78
N GLN A 463 14.46 -12.80 17.76
CA GLN A 463 14.27 -11.35 17.88
C GLN A 463 12.89 -11.03 18.46
N PRO A 464 12.76 -9.94 19.28
CA PRO A 464 11.45 -9.49 19.73
C PRO A 464 10.51 -9.23 18.56
N LEU A 465 9.24 -9.66 18.67
CA LEU A 465 8.25 -9.29 17.65
C LEU A 465 8.01 -7.78 17.64
N LEU A 466 7.60 -7.25 16.51
CA LEU A 466 6.99 -5.92 16.47
C LEU A 466 5.62 -6.00 17.11
N ARG A 467 5.31 -5.05 18.02
CA ARG A 467 4.01 -4.93 18.69
C ARG A 467 3.25 -3.73 18.13
N MET A 468 2.00 -3.98 17.72
CA MET A 468 1.06 -2.96 17.27
C MET A 468 0.10 -2.62 18.41
N THR A 469 0.06 -1.36 18.81
CA THR A 469 -1.01 -0.81 19.66
C THR A 469 -1.95 -0.03 18.77
N PHE A 470 -3.13 -0.59 18.48
CA PHE A 470 -4.06 -0.04 17.50
C PHE A 470 -5.51 -0.36 17.83
N ASP A 471 -6.35 0.66 17.78
CA ASP A 471 -7.81 0.53 17.73
C ASP A 471 -8.43 1.70 16.94
N TRP A 472 -9.68 1.53 16.50
CA TRP A 472 -10.41 2.56 15.77
C TRP A 472 -10.70 3.77 16.66
N LYS A 473 -10.54 4.97 16.10
CA LYS A 473 -10.86 6.23 16.77
C LYS A 473 -12.22 6.76 16.32
N ASP A 474 -12.86 7.56 17.16
CA ASP A 474 -14.18 8.15 16.88
C ASP A 474 -14.22 8.88 15.54
N ASN A 475 -13.16 9.62 15.20
CA ASN A 475 -13.01 10.28 13.91
C ASN A 475 -13.18 9.29 12.75
N ASP A 476 -12.48 8.15 12.81
CA ASP A 476 -12.43 7.17 11.73
C ASP A 476 -13.76 6.42 11.61
N ILE A 477 -14.44 6.19 12.77
CA ILE A 477 -15.75 5.56 12.80
C ILE A 477 -16.81 6.49 12.19
N ARG A 478 -16.82 7.79 12.58
CA ARG A 478 -17.72 8.80 12.00
C ARG A 478 -17.54 8.93 10.50
N MET A 479 -16.29 9.06 10.06
CA MET A 479 -15.94 9.11 8.63
C MET A 479 -16.42 7.85 7.90
N ALA A 480 -16.13 6.65 8.41
CA ALA A 480 -16.55 5.38 7.80
C ALA A 480 -18.09 5.28 7.69
N GLN A 481 -18.82 5.67 8.73
CA GLN A 481 -20.30 5.67 8.70
C GLN A 481 -20.86 6.66 7.69
N TYR A 482 -20.27 7.88 7.62
CA TYR A 482 -20.67 8.90 6.66
C TYR A 482 -20.48 8.43 5.22
N VAL A 483 -19.27 7.99 4.85
CA VAL A 483 -18.97 7.56 3.48
C VAL A 483 -19.76 6.30 3.09
N THR A 484 -20.01 5.40 4.05
CA THR A 484 -20.87 4.22 3.84
C THR A 484 -22.32 4.65 3.57
N GLY A 485 -22.80 5.68 4.27
CA GLY A 485 -24.13 6.27 4.02
C GLY A 485 -24.26 6.83 2.60
N GLN A 486 -23.21 7.51 2.10
CA GLN A 486 -23.20 8.01 0.72
C GLN A 486 -23.13 6.86 -0.30
N MET A 487 -22.27 5.86 -0.05
CA MET A 487 -22.20 4.66 -0.90
C MET A 487 -23.53 3.89 -0.93
N LYS A 488 -24.28 3.86 0.18
CA LYS A 488 -25.60 3.25 0.24
C LYS A 488 -26.63 3.95 -0.65
N LYS A 489 -26.61 5.29 -0.75
CA LYS A 489 -27.47 6.04 -1.68
C LYS A 489 -27.20 5.64 -3.13
N ILE A 490 -25.93 5.46 -3.52
CA ILE A 490 -25.58 4.98 -4.87
C ILE A 490 -26.10 3.57 -5.08
N ALA A 491 -25.96 2.69 -4.06
CA ALA A 491 -26.49 1.32 -4.12
C ALA A 491 -28.02 1.30 -4.31
N GLU A 492 -28.75 2.12 -3.56
CA GLU A 492 -30.21 2.24 -3.65
C GLU A 492 -30.64 2.74 -5.03
N ALA A 493 -29.93 3.70 -5.62
CA ALA A 493 -30.19 4.20 -6.97
C ALA A 493 -29.99 3.15 -8.08
N MET A 494 -29.22 2.08 -7.82
CA MET A 494 -29.11 0.94 -8.75
C MET A 494 -30.33 0.00 -8.74
N GLY A 495 -31.26 0.13 -7.77
CA GLY A 495 -32.48 -0.68 -7.67
C GLY A 495 -32.25 -2.15 -7.26
N PRO A 496 -31.46 -2.48 -6.24
CA PRO A 496 -31.31 -3.86 -5.77
C PRO A 496 -32.50 -4.33 -4.95
N LYS A 497 -32.70 -5.65 -4.89
CA LYS A 497 -33.73 -6.29 -4.02
C LYS A 497 -33.29 -6.36 -2.55
N ALA A 498 -31.97 -6.33 -2.27
CA ALA A 498 -31.42 -6.32 -0.91
C ALA A 498 -30.04 -5.67 -0.91
N ILE A 499 -29.68 -5.07 0.23
CA ILE A 499 -28.38 -4.44 0.46
C ILE A 499 -27.80 -4.97 1.76
N GLY A 500 -26.58 -5.54 1.69
CA GLY A 500 -25.74 -5.87 2.84
C GLY A 500 -24.73 -4.74 3.08
N VAL A 501 -24.59 -4.30 4.32
CA VAL A 501 -23.69 -3.21 4.72
C VAL A 501 -22.68 -3.73 5.74
N SER A 502 -21.41 -3.40 5.56
CA SER A 502 -20.34 -3.61 6.52
C SER A 502 -19.57 -2.30 6.68
N THR A 503 -19.56 -1.75 7.90
CA THR A 503 -18.86 -0.51 8.24
C THR A 503 -18.34 -0.57 9.68
N ARG A 504 -17.68 0.48 10.13
CA ARG A 504 -17.21 0.61 11.53
C ARG A 504 -18.38 1.03 12.43
N GLU A 505 -18.36 0.51 13.65
CA GLU A 505 -19.38 0.79 14.66
C GLU A 505 -18.72 1.24 15.98
N PHE A 506 -19.34 2.21 16.65
CA PHE A 506 -18.89 2.60 17.98
C PHE A 506 -18.96 1.44 18.97
N GLY A 507 -17.99 1.35 19.87
CA GLY A 507 -17.90 0.27 20.87
C GLY A 507 -17.45 -1.08 20.32
N LYS A 508 -17.04 -1.16 19.04
CA LYS A 508 -16.40 -2.34 18.44
C LYS A 508 -14.91 -2.10 18.26
N HIS A 509 -14.11 -2.99 18.85
CA HIS A 509 -12.66 -2.98 18.69
C HIS A 509 -12.22 -3.48 17.30
N PHE A 510 -10.99 -3.14 16.95
CA PHE A 510 -10.33 -3.71 15.79
C PHE A 510 -10.22 -5.23 15.92
N ASP A 511 -10.73 -5.95 14.92
CA ASP A 511 -10.62 -7.42 14.85
C ASP A 511 -9.58 -7.81 13.80
N SER A 512 -8.44 -8.32 14.25
CA SER A 512 -7.35 -8.77 13.37
C SER A 512 -7.70 -9.99 12.52
N ARG A 513 -8.83 -10.67 12.79
CA ARG A 513 -9.34 -11.80 12.02
C ARG A 513 -10.20 -11.38 10.82
N ALA A 514 -10.60 -10.12 10.78
CA ALA A 514 -11.40 -9.53 9.70
C ALA A 514 -10.53 -8.75 8.73
N TYR A 515 -10.64 -9.08 7.45
CA TYR A 515 -9.90 -8.35 6.40
C TYR A 515 -10.33 -6.88 6.36
N GLN A 516 -9.33 -6.02 6.24
CA GLN A 516 -9.52 -4.60 5.99
C GLN A 516 -8.88 -4.21 4.65
N THR A 517 -7.63 -3.85 4.68
CA THR A 517 -6.79 -3.51 3.52
C THR A 517 -5.38 -4.06 3.74
N THR A 518 -4.49 -3.85 2.78
CA THR A 518 -3.04 -4.03 2.96
C THR A 518 -2.32 -2.69 3.12
N HIS A 519 -3.06 -1.63 3.43
CA HIS A 519 -2.59 -0.24 3.40
C HIS A 519 -2.27 0.26 4.81
N LEU A 520 -1.17 -0.29 5.37
CA LEU A 520 -0.57 0.19 6.61
C LEU A 520 0.43 1.29 6.29
N VAL A 521 0.44 2.35 7.10
CA VAL A 521 1.35 3.48 6.93
C VAL A 521 1.96 3.91 8.27
N GLY A 522 2.99 4.75 8.21
CA GLY A 522 3.60 5.37 9.39
C GLY A 522 4.58 4.50 10.15
N GLY A 523 5.03 4.97 11.29
CA GLY A 523 6.02 4.32 12.14
C GLY A 523 7.48 4.70 11.84
N ALA A 524 7.79 5.12 10.62
CA ALA A 524 9.10 5.70 10.25
C ALA A 524 8.86 6.93 9.37
N ILE A 525 8.08 7.88 9.90
CA ILE A 525 7.49 8.95 9.12
C ILE A 525 8.49 10.01 8.65
N MET A 526 8.23 10.56 7.46
CA MET A 526 8.93 11.71 6.92
C MET A 526 8.39 13.03 7.46
N GLY A 527 9.21 14.07 7.44
CA GLY A 527 8.82 15.40 7.88
C GLY A 527 9.94 16.41 7.75
N THR A 528 9.74 17.59 8.32
CA THR A 528 10.69 18.70 8.29
C THR A 528 11.41 18.92 9.63
N ASP A 529 11.03 18.20 10.69
CA ASP A 529 11.59 18.33 12.04
C ASP A 529 12.03 16.96 12.58
N PRO A 530 13.32 16.77 12.92
CA PRO A 530 13.83 15.51 13.48
C PRO A 530 13.23 15.16 14.86
N LYS A 531 12.59 16.10 15.55
CA LYS A 531 11.89 15.83 16.81
C LYS A 531 10.54 15.13 16.59
N THR A 532 9.97 15.21 15.39
CA THR A 532 8.66 14.66 15.06
C THR A 532 8.65 13.64 13.95
N SER A 533 9.80 13.42 13.29
CA SER A 533 9.92 12.47 12.18
C SER A 533 11.22 11.67 12.26
N VAL A 534 11.22 10.48 11.69
CA VAL A 534 12.40 9.60 11.55
C VAL A 534 13.23 10.03 10.36
N LEU A 535 12.54 10.49 9.31
CA LEU A 535 13.11 10.77 7.99
C LEU A 535 12.92 12.24 7.63
N ASN A 536 13.91 12.78 6.92
CA ASN A 536 13.74 14.05 6.24
C ASN A 536 12.87 13.91 4.96
N ARG A 537 12.64 15.00 4.26
CA ARG A 537 11.82 15.04 3.04
C ARG A 537 12.32 14.16 1.88
N TYR A 538 13.58 13.71 1.93
CA TYR A 538 14.19 12.81 0.94
C TYR A 538 14.19 11.34 1.38
N LEU A 539 13.45 11.00 2.44
CA LEU A 539 13.40 9.65 3.04
C LEU A 539 14.76 9.20 3.63
N GLN A 540 15.67 10.11 3.88
CA GLN A 540 16.93 9.88 4.57
C GLN A 540 16.72 9.93 6.08
N CYS A 541 17.28 8.98 6.84
CA CYS A 541 17.27 9.01 8.30
C CYS A 541 18.03 10.22 8.84
N TRP A 542 17.44 10.94 9.79
CA TRP A 542 18.10 12.06 10.47
C TRP A 542 19.33 11.61 11.25
N ASP A 543 19.23 10.47 11.95
CA ASP A 543 20.29 9.99 12.84
C ASP A 543 21.45 9.29 12.11
N VAL A 544 21.16 8.63 10.97
CA VAL A 544 22.12 7.81 10.22
C VAL A 544 22.03 8.19 8.74
N HIS A 545 22.87 9.13 8.31
CA HIS A 545 22.75 9.80 7.02
C HIS A 545 22.88 8.90 5.77
N ASN A 546 23.47 7.71 5.89
CA ASN A 546 23.59 6.75 4.78
C ASN A 546 22.53 5.63 4.84
N VAL A 547 21.45 5.84 5.61
CA VAL A 547 20.26 4.98 5.63
C VAL A 547 19.07 5.75 5.07
N PHE A 548 18.41 5.17 4.07
CA PHE A 548 17.17 5.67 3.48
C PHE A 548 16.06 4.63 3.67
N VAL A 549 14.86 5.07 4.06
CA VAL A 549 13.73 4.16 4.35
C VAL A 549 12.59 4.44 3.39
N MET A 550 12.30 3.46 2.54
CA MET A 550 11.33 3.59 1.45
C MET A 550 9.97 2.96 1.79
N GLY A 551 8.92 3.51 1.22
CA GLY A 551 7.60 2.91 1.27
C GLY A 551 6.64 3.57 2.26
N ALA A 552 5.53 2.90 2.52
CA ALA A 552 4.40 3.48 3.25
C ALA A 552 4.69 3.79 4.73
N SER A 553 5.77 3.25 5.32
CA SER A 553 6.22 3.64 6.67
C SER A 553 6.59 5.12 6.78
N ALA A 554 6.89 5.78 5.65
CA ALA A 554 7.24 7.19 5.61
C ALA A 554 6.03 8.14 5.65
N LEU A 555 4.81 7.65 5.36
CA LEU A 555 3.61 8.48 5.36
C LEU A 555 3.15 8.78 6.79
N PRO A 556 2.92 10.05 7.16
CA PRO A 556 2.62 10.42 8.53
C PRO A 556 1.19 10.11 8.99
N GLN A 557 0.27 9.80 8.08
CA GLN A 557 -1.12 9.38 8.31
C GLN A 557 -1.63 8.54 7.15
N GLY A 558 -2.77 7.84 7.36
CA GLY A 558 -3.47 7.13 6.30
C GLY A 558 -4.10 8.09 5.30
N ILE A 559 -3.96 7.78 4.03
CA ILE A 559 -4.50 8.54 2.90
C ILE A 559 -5.77 7.89 2.34
N GLY A 560 -6.58 8.63 1.60
CA GLY A 560 -7.81 8.12 1.00
C GLY A 560 -7.57 7.11 -0.13
N TYR A 561 -6.43 7.15 -0.79
CA TYR A 561 -6.12 6.27 -1.90
C TYR A 561 -5.25 5.06 -1.51
N ASN A 562 -5.19 4.09 -2.41
CA ASN A 562 -4.21 3.00 -2.35
C ASN A 562 -2.79 3.60 -2.45
N PRO A 563 -1.86 3.30 -1.52
CA PRO A 563 -0.61 4.05 -1.40
C PRO A 563 0.44 3.72 -2.47
N THR A 564 0.20 2.77 -3.39
CA THR A 564 1.22 2.33 -4.35
C THR A 564 1.75 3.47 -5.22
N GLY A 565 0.89 4.39 -5.68
CA GLY A 565 1.30 5.53 -6.49
C GLY A 565 2.24 6.47 -5.75
N ILE A 566 1.85 6.90 -4.54
CA ILE A 566 2.67 7.82 -3.75
C ILE A 566 4.00 7.20 -3.31
N ILE A 567 4.02 5.93 -2.90
CA ILE A 567 5.30 5.30 -2.50
C ILE A 567 6.24 5.09 -3.69
N ALA A 568 5.72 4.88 -4.91
CA ALA A 568 6.53 4.83 -6.11
C ALA A 568 7.10 6.21 -6.47
N ALA A 569 6.29 7.26 -6.43
CA ALA A 569 6.73 8.63 -6.68
C ALA A 569 7.80 9.07 -5.65
N LEU A 570 7.60 8.80 -4.36
CA LEU A 570 8.57 9.08 -3.31
C LEU A 570 9.87 8.27 -3.48
N ALA A 571 9.80 7.03 -3.99
CA ALA A 571 11.00 6.24 -4.28
C ALA A 571 11.84 6.87 -5.41
N TYR A 572 11.20 7.34 -6.49
CA TYR A 572 11.89 8.09 -7.56
C TYR A 572 12.40 9.45 -7.09
N TRP A 573 11.64 10.16 -6.29
CA TRP A 573 12.06 11.41 -5.64
C TRP A 573 13.34 11.22 -4.81
N SER A 574 13.34 10.21 -3.93
CA SER A 574 14.51 9.88 -3.10
C SER A 574 15.69 9.39 -3.94
N ALA A 575 15.46 8.51 -4.92
CA ALA A 575 16.51 8.04 -5.82
C ALA A 575 17.18 9.19 -6.58
N ARG A 576 16.40 10.18 -7.04
CA ARG A 576 16.95 11.39 -7.65
C ARG A 576 17.83 12.18 -6.68
N ALA A 577 17.36 12.40 -5.45
CA ALA A 577 18.15 13.10 -4.42
C ALA A 577 19.45 12.34 -4.09
N ILE A 578 19.40 11.01 -4.01
CA ILE A 578 20.60 10.19 -3.81
C ILE A 578 21.57 10.39 -4.98
N ARG A 579 21.13 10.24 -6.22
CA ARG A 579 21.99 10.36 -7.42
C ARG A 579 22.58 11.76 -7.62
N GLU A 580 21.75 12.79 -7.48
CA GLU A 580 22.13 14.16 -7.83
C GLU A 580 22.83 14.91 -6.70
N GLN A 581 22.60 14.53 -5.43
CA GLN A 581 23.11 15.23 -4.26
C GLN A 581 23.96 14.32 -3.38
N TYR A 582 23.40 13.25 -2.82
CA TYR A 582 24.07 12.42 -1.82
C TYR A 582 25.34 11.76 -2.35
N LEU A 583 25.34 11.17 -3.54
CA LEU A 583 26.53 10.51 -4.12
C LEU A 583 27.66 11.50 -4.44
N LYS A 584 27.34 12.78 -4.65
CA LYS A 584 28.37 13.81 -4.87
C LYS A 584 29.01 14.29 -3.57
N ASN A 585 28.23 14.28 -2.48
CA ASN A 585 28.69 14.67 -1.14
C ASN A 585 27.92 13.85 -0.09
N PRO A 586 28.41 12.66 0.30
CA PRO A 586 27.74 11.79 1.26
C PRO A 586 27.64 12.43 2.66
N ALA A 587 26.52 13.09 2.91
CA ALA A 587 26.20 13.83 4.13
C ALA A 587 24.66 13.91 4.33
N PRO A 588 24.18 14.44 5.47
CA PRO A 588 22.77 14.80 5.59
C PRO A 588 22.32 15.73 4.46
N LEU A 589 21.25 15.36 3.74
CA LEU A 589 20.70 16.17 2.65
C LEU A 589 19.92 17.39 3.14
N VAL A 590 19.51 17.35 4.41
CA VAL A 590 18.85 18.45 5.13
C VAL A 590 19.54 18.58 6.48
N ASN A 591 19.88 19.80 6.87
CA ASN A 591 20.39 20.06 8.21
C ASN A 591 19.24 20.02 9.22
N ALA A 592 19.48 19.37 10.36
CA ALA A 592 18.52 19.23 11.46
C ALA A 592 18.33 20.55 12.23
#